data_1cba68f0034c11f23e30a675b86644d7
#
_entry.id   1cba68f0034c11f23e30a675b86644d7
#
_cell.length_a   1.000
_cell.length_b   1.000
_cell.length_c   1.000
_cell.angle_alpha   90.00
_cell.angle_beta   90.00
_cell.angle_gamma   90.00
#
_symmetry.space_group_name_H-M   'P 1'
#
loop_
_entity.id
_entity.type
_entity.pdbx_description
1 polymer ?
#
loop_
_entity_poly.entity_id
_entity_poly.type
_entity_poly.pdbx_seq_one_letter_code
_entity_poly.pdbx_strand_id
1 'polypeptide(L)'
;YALPDEAETVLAVSFQTTGPSKEWLPIRSWRVDSMANTSAFNSRNSISLYSGVEPGRTVQIFYTSAPTVMDTNDDEFEIVTGLPVSCKDVIVLGAAARLASFVDPGRLTFGSAESDQQSQIAGRSYGAGTNTAKYLLALYDKRLAEESRKLTDRNPTRIHFTR
;
A
#
# COMPACT_ATOMS: atom_id res chain seq x y z
N TYR A 1 -9.10 0.11 23.09
CA TYR A 1 -9.66 -0.77 22.06
C TYR A 1 -8.54 -1.53 21.35
N ALA A 2 -8.77 -2.80 21.00
CA ALA A 2 -7.86 -3.58 20.17
C ALA A 2 -7.90 -3.07 18.72
N LEU A 3 -6.75 -2.98 18.08
CA LEU A 3 -6.64 -2.77 16.64
C LEU A 3 -6.33 -4.10 15.96
N PRO A 4 -6.78 -4.33 14.71
CA PRO A 4 -6.37 -5.47 13.91
C PRO A 4 -4.85 -5.51 13.68
N ASP A 5 -4.29 -6.69 13.43
CA ASP A 5 -2.85 -6.88 13.15
C ASP A 5 -2.42 -6.15 11.87
N GLU A 6 -3.34 -6.10 10.89
CA GLU A 6 -3.10 -5.43 9.61
C GLU A 6 -3.13 -3.90 9.67
N ALA A 7 -3.51 -3.29 10.81
CA ALA A 7 -3.59 -1.84 10.92
C ALA A 7 -2.19 -1.20 11.01
N GLU A 8 -1.78 -0.50 9.94
CA GLU A 8 -0.49 0.21 9.88
C GLU A 8 -0.58 1.63 10.44
N THR A 9 -1.56 2.39 9.99
CA THR A 9 -1.73 3.79 10.37
C THR A 9 -3.19 4.12 10.60
N VAL A 10 -3.53 4.65 11.77
CA VAL A 10 -4.89 5.13 12.06
C VAL A 10 -5.05 6.54 11.50
N LEU A 11 -6.05 6.71 10.64
CA LEU A 11 -6.35 7.97 9.97
C LEU A 11 -7.38 8.80 10.68
N ALA A 12 -8.45 8.16 11.18
CA ALA A 12 -9.54 8.83 11.88
C ALA A 12 -10.23 7.88 12.85
N VAL A 13 -10.77 8.44 13.91
CA VAL A 13 -11.57 7.73 14.91
C VAL A 13 -12.86 8.50 15.16
N SER A 14 -13.97 7.80 15.20
CA SER A 14 -15.29 8.38 15.48
C SER A 14 -16.08 7.48 16.43
N PHE A 15 -16.99 8.04 17.20
CA PHE A 15 -17.92 7.27 18.02
C PHE A 15 -19.37 7.58 17.65
N GLN A 16 -20.25 6.60 17.84
CA GLN A 16 -21.66 6.74 17.55
C GLN A 16 -22.41 7.33 18.74
N THR A 17 -23.23 8.35 18.48
CA THR A 17 -24.12 8.93 19.50
C THR A 17 -25.26 7.98 19.83
N THR A 18 -25.86 8.10 21.02
CA THR A 18 -27.04 7.31 21.45
C THR A 18 -28.37 7.94 21.05
N GLY A 19 -28.34 9.09 20.39
CA GLY A 19 -29.57 9.75 19.94
C GLY A 19 -30.33 8.98 18.86
N PRO A 20 -31.57 9.36 18.55
CA PRO A 20 -32.37 8.71 17.50
C PRO A 20 -31.70 8.81 16.11
N SER A 21 -30.87 9.81 15.85
CA SER A 21 -30.15 10.02 14.59
C SER A 21 -28.84 9.23 14.48
N LYS A 22 -28.35 8.60 15.53
CA LYS A 22 -27.10 7.79 15.52
C LYS A 22 -25.96 8.42 14.72
N GLU A 23 -25.61 9.65 15.04
CA GLU A 23 -24.55 10.38 14.34
C GLU A 23 -23.16 9.91 14.74
N TRP A 24 -22.22 9.97 13.78
CA TRP A 24 -20.81 9.70 14.04
C TRP A 24 -20.06 10.98 14.37
N LEU A 25 -19.59 11.09 15.61
CA LEU A 25 -18.80 12.24 16.08
C LEU A 25 -17.31 11.90 16.08
N PRO A 26 -16.45 12.77 15.52
CA PRO A 26 -15.02 12.54 15.48
C PRO A 26 -14.39 12.65 16.86
N ILE A 27 -13.48 11.72 17.16
CA ILE A 27 -12.60 11.75 18.33
C ILE A 27 -11.30 12.41 17.91
N ARG A 28 -10.93 13.50 18.60
CA ARG A 28 -9.75 14.30 18.23
C ARG A 28 -8.49 13.90 18.98
N SER A 29 -8.63 13.27 20.15
CA SER A 29 -7.50 12.90 21.00
C SER A 29 -7.47 11.41 21.22
N TRP A 30 -6.51 10.76 20.58
CA TRP A 30 -6.26 9.32 20.70
C TRP A 30 -4.76 9.02 20.53
N ARG A 31 -4.34 7.87 21.01
CA ARG A 31 -2.97 7.37 20.88
C ARG A 31 -2.99 5.91 20.49
N VAL A 32 -2.18 5.55 19.52
CA VAL A 32 -1.91 4.15 19.16
C VAL A 32 -0.72 3.67 19.97
N ASP A 33 -0.84 2.47 20.55
CA ASP A 33 0.24 1.75 21.21
C ASP A 33 0.45 0.42 20.46
N SER A 34 1.61 0.28 19.85
CA SER A 34 2.03 -0.92 19.10
C SER A 34 2.78 -1.94 19.98
N MET A 35 2.93 -1.66 21.27
CA MET A 35 3.60 -2.53 22.25
C MET A 35 2.65 -2.91 23.40
N ALA A 36 1.35 -2.95 23.13
CA ALA A 36 0.35 -3.30 24.13
C ALA A 36 0.54 -4.73 24.65
N ASN A 37 0.10 -4.97 25.88
CA ASN A 37 0.23 -6.28 26.50
C ASN A 37 -0.58 -7.33 25.75
N THR A 38 0.08 -8.41 25.29
CA THR A 38 -0.53 -9.50 24.54
C THR A 38 -1.58 -10.30 25.31
N SER A 39 -1.57 -10.26 26.65
CA SER A 39 -2.62 -10.90 27.45
C SER A 39 -3.97 -10.17 27.36
N ALA A 40 -3.95 -8.86 27.01
CA ALA A 40 -5.14 -8.05 26.85
C ALA A 40 -5.48 -7.78 25.37
N PHE A 41 -4.44 -7.75 24.49
CA PHE A 41 -4.58 -7.38 23.09
C PHE A 41 -3.77 -8.35 22.22
N ASN A 42 -4.43 -9.30 21.56
CA ASN A 42 -3.78 -10.35 20.77
C ASN A 42 -2.87 -9.79 19.66
N SER A 43 -3.27 -8.68 19.04
CA SER A 43 -2.53 -8.00 17.97
C SER A 43 -1.34 -7.17 18.45
N ARG A 44 -1.11 -7.04 19.75
CA ARG A 44 -0.19 -6.06 20.36
C ARG A 44 -0.50 -4.60 20.00
N ASN A 45 -1.48 -4.36 19.13
CA ASN A 45 -1.89 -3.03 18.71
C ASN A 45 -3.15 -2.62 19.48
N SER A 46 -3.08 -1.48 20.14
CA SER A 46 -4.23 -0.91 20.83
C SER A 46 -4.36 0.58 20.57
N ILE A 47 -5.58 1.08 20.73
CA ILE A 47 -5.85 2.52 20.68
C ILE A 47 -6.48 2.98 21.97
N SER A 48 -5.90 4.01 22.56
CA SER A 48 -6.40 4.70 23.73
C SER A 48 -7.09 5.99 23.29
N LEU A 49 -8.32 6.19 23.77
CA LEU A 49 -9.14 7.36 23.47
C LEU A 49 -9.14 8.29 24.70
N TYR A 50 -8.74 9.54 24.50
CA TYR A 50 -8.66 10.54 25.59
C TYR A 50 -9.85 11.50 25.58
N SER A 51 -10.75 11.39 24.63
CA SER A 51 -12.03 12.11 24.65
C SER A 51 -13.00 11.41 25.59
N GLY A 52 -13.88 12.15 26.24
CA GLY A 52 -14.88 11.63 27.18
C GLY A 52 -15.96 10.76 26.50
N VAL A 53 -15.51 9.69 25.84
CA VAL A 53 -16.39 8.69 25.24
C VAL A 53 -16.81 7.73 26.36
N GLU A 54 -18.10 7.64 26.62
CA GLU A 54 -18.62 6.71 27.62
C GLU A 54 -18.31 5.26 27.23
N PRO A 55 -17.97 4.39 28.19
CA PRO A 55 -17.78 2.97 27.95
C PRO A 55 -19.01 2.32 27.29
N GLY A 56 -18.78 1.38 26.37
CA GLY A 56 -19.85 0.68 25.63
C GLY A 56 -20.35 1.37 24.37
N ARG A 57 -19.79 2.53 23.99
CA ARG A 57 -20.10 3.16 22.71
C ARG A 57 -19.43 2.42 21.55
N THR A 58 -20.15 2.35 20.42
CA THR A 58 -19.57 1.87 19.17
C THR A 58 -18.55 2.88 18.65
N VAL A 59 -17.34 2.42 18.37
CA VAL A 59 -16.25 3.22 17.81
C VAL A 59 -15.95 2.72 16.40
N GLN A 60 -15.81 3.66 15.48
CA GLN A 60 -15.36 3.41 14.11
C GLN A 60 -13.94 3.93 13.97
N ILE A 61 -13.05 3.08 13.48
CA ILE A 61 -11.64 3.39 13.28
C ILE A 61 -11.33 3.24 11.79
N PHE A 62 -10.83 4.30 11.17
CA PHE A 62 -10.31 4.27 9.80
C PHE A 62 -8.79 4.11 9.88
N TYR A 63 -8.26 3.09 9.24
CA TYR A 63 -6.83 2.81 9.21
C TYR A 63 -6.37 2.39 7.82
N THR A 64 -5.07 2.48 7.56
CA THR A 64 -4.43 1.90 6.39
C THR A 64 -3.93 0.51 6.72
N SER A 65 -3.99 -0.39 5.75
CA SER A 65 -3.38 -1.71 5.80
C SER A 65 -2.66 -2.02 4.49
N ALA A 66 -1.68 -2.92 4.54
CA ALA A 66 -1.10 -3.46 3.33
C ALA A 66 -2.17 -4.24 2.54
N PRO A 67 -2.12 -4.22 1.20
CA PRO A 67 -2.99 -5.06 0.39
C PRO A 67 -2.77 -6.54 0.70
N THR A 68 -3.83 -7.33 0.74
CA THR A 68 -3.72 -8.77 0.91
C THR A 68 -3.01 -9.38 -0.31
N VAL A 69 -2.11 -10.33 -0.05
CA VAL A 69 -1.37 -11.04 -1.10
C VAL A 69 -2.31 -11.99 -1.82
N MET A 70 -2.20 -12.05 -3.14
CA MET A 70 -2.89 -13.04 -3.96
C MET A 70 -2.11 -14.36 -3.92
N ASP A 71 -2.76 -15.45 -3.51
CA ASP A 71 -2.11 -16.75 -3.36
C ASP A 71 -2.34 -17.66 -4.58
N THR A 72 -3.42 -17.46 -5.30
CA THR A 72 -3.79 -18.28 -6.46
C THR A 72 -4.05 -17.44 -7.71
N ASN A 73 -3.95 -18.08 -8.90
CA ASN A 73 -4.25 -17.42 -10.16
C ASN A 73 -5.75 -17.14 -10.37
N ASP A 74 -6.61 -17.83 -9.58
CA ASP A 74 -8.06 -17.67 -9.66
C ASP A 74 -8.59 -16.55 -8.75
N ASP A 75 -7.72 -15.95 -7.95
CA ASP A 75 -8.08 -14.86 -7.06
C ASP A 75 -8.49 -13.61 -7.84
N GLU A 76 -9.66 -13.07 -7.53
CA GLU A 76 -10.09 -11.79 -8.07
C GLU A 76 -9.31 -10.65 -7.41
N PHE A 77 -8.52 -9.95 -8.21
CA PHE A 77 -7.63 -8.88 -7.77
C PHE A 77 -8.30 -7.86 -6.84
N GLU A 78 -9.47 -7.35 -7.23
CA GLU A 78 -10.18 -6.30 -6.49
C GLU A 78 -10.72 -6.82 -5.14
N ILE A 79 -11.22 -8.05 -5.13
CA ILE A 79 -11.80 -8.66 -3.93
C ILE A 79 -10.70 -8.99 -2.91
N VAL A 80 -9.60 -9.59 -3.37
CA VAL A 80 -8.53 -10.05 -2.48
C VAL A 80 -7.66 -8.90 -1.99
N THR A 81 -7.24 -8.00 -2.89
CA THR A 81 -6.32 -6.90 -2.53
C THR A 81 -7.02 -5.65 -2.00
N GLY A 82 -8.33 -5.51 -2.24
CA GLY A 82 -9.07 -4.27 -1.95
C GLY A 82 -8.70 -3.08 -2.85
N LEU A 83 -7.82 -3.30 -3.86
CA LEU A 83 -7.40 -2.27 -4.80
C LEU A 83 -8.28 -2.29 -6.06
N PRO A 84 -8.58 -1.14 -6.66
CA PRO A 84 -9.34 -1.10 -7.91
C PRO A 84 -8.56 -1.77 -9.05
N VAL A 85 -9.30 -2.32 -10.01
CA VAL A 85 -8.72 -3.02 -11.19
C VAL A 85 -7.72 -2.15 -11.95
N SER A 86 -7.88 -0.82 -11.92
CA SER A 86 -6.93 0.13 -12.53
C SER A 86 -5.52 0.09 -11.96
N CYS A 87 -5.33 -0.51 -10.77
CA CYS A 87 -4.01 -0.68 -10.16
C CYS A 87 -3.24 -1.90 -10.70
N LYS A 88 -3.87 -2.77 -11.49
CA LYS A 88 -3.22 -3.97 -12.04
C LYS A 88 -1.99 -3.63 -12.90
N ASP A 89 -2.11 -2.61 -13.75
CA ASP A 89 -1.01 -2.17 -14.62
C ASP A 89 0.19 -1.64 -13.83
N VAL A 90 -0.03 -1.02 -12.68
CA VAL A 90 1.06 -0.56 -11.78
C VAL A 90 1.88 -1.75 -11.30
N ILE A 91 1.22 -2.84 -10.86
CA ILE A 91 1.92 -4.05 -10.40
C ILE A 91 2.69 -4.70 -11.54
N VAL A 92 2.07 -4.82 -12.72
CA VAL A 92 2.70 -5.40 -13.91
C VAL A 92 3.93 -4.59 -14.33
N LEU A 93 3.84 -3.25 -14.36
CA LEU A 93 4.96 -2.36 -14.70
C LEU A 93 6.10 -2.48 -13.68
N GLY A 94 5.77 -2.53 -12.37
CA GLY A 94 6.76 -2.72 -11.30
C GLY A 94 7.49 -4.06 -11.41
N ALA A 95 6.77 -5.15 -11.68
CA ALA A 95 7.35 -6.46 -11.92
C ALA A 95 8.23 -6.48 -13.18
N ALA A 96 7.74 -5.92 -14.29
CA ALA A 96 8.48 -5.83 -15.55
C ALA A 96 9.77 -5.01 -15.42
N ALA A 97 9.73 -3.88 -14.69
CA ALA A 97 10.91 -3.06 -14.44
C ALA A 97 11.98 -3.83 -13.64
N ARG A 98 11.56 -4.58 -12.62
CA ARG A 98 12.47 -5.43 -11.83
C ARG A 98 13.06 -6.56 -12.67
N LEU A 99 12.25 -7.28 -13.44
CA LEU A 99 12.71 -8.35 -14.31
C LEU A 99 13.69 -7.83 -15.37
N ALA A 100 13.38 -6.69 -16.00
CA ALA A 100 14.26 -6.07 -17.00
C ALA A 100 15.63 -5.70 -16.42
N SER A 101 15.70 -5.29 -15.15
CA SER A 101 16.96 -4.97 -14.48
C SER A 101 17.85 -6.19 -14.22
N PHE A 102 17.29 -7.40 -14.15
CA PHE A 102 18.04 -8.65 -13.97
C PHE A 102 18.58 -9.24 -15.28
N VAL A 103 18.11 -8.77 -16.43
CA VAL A 103 18.55 -9.30 -17.73
C VAL A 103 20.00 -8.93 -18.03
N ASP A 104 20.44 -7.72 -17.68
CA ASP A 104 21.80 -7.22 -17.96
C ASP A 104 22.92 -7.87 -17.09
N PRO A 105 22.75 -8.10 -15.75
CA PRO A 105 23.79 -8.72 -14.94
C PRO A 105 24.19 -10.12 -15.41
N GLY A 106 23.27 -10.90 -15.97
CA GLY A 106 23.58 -12.21 -16.55
C GLY A 106 24.50 -12.17 -17.77
N ARG A 107 24.62 -11.00 -18.41
CA ARG A 107 25.51 -10.78 -19.55
C ARG A 107 26.90 -10.32 -19.16
N LEU A 108 27.05 -9.73 -17.96
CA LEU A 108 28.36 -9.30 -17.44
C LEU A 108 29.25 -10.47 -17.02
N THR A 109 28.71 -11.68 -16.88
CA THR A 109 29.46 -12.90 -16.51
C THR A 109 30.05 -13.65 -17.71
N PHE A 110 29.60 -13.37 -18.93
CA PHE A 110 30.21 -13.93 -20.14
C PHE A 110 31.24 -12.95 -20.68
N GLY A 111 32.47 -13.43 -20.90
CA GLY A 111 33.63 -12.61 -21.25
C GLY A 111 33.33 -11.55 -22.32
N SER A 112 33.84 -10.37 -22.10
CA SER A 112 33.42 -9.11 -22.73
C SER A 112 33.48 -9.08 -24.27
N ALA A 113 34.35 -9.88 -24.87
CA ALA A 113 34.52 -9.89 -26.35
C ALA A 113 33.48 -10.72 -27.09
N GLU A 114 33.00 -11.82 -26.53
CA GLU A 114 31.97 -12.66 -27.15
C GLU A 114 30.55 -12.07 -26.97
N SER A 115 30.32 -11.34 -25.86
CA SER A 115 29.03 -10.72 -25.59
C SER A 115 28.75 -9.55 -26.54
N ASP A 116 29.75 -8.80 -26.97
CA ASP A 116 29.56 -7.66 -27.87
C ASP A 116 29.23 -8.12 -29.31
N GLN A 117 29.87 -9.19 -29.80
CA GLN A 117 29.52 -9.77 -31.11
C GLN A 117 28.12 -10.38 -31.11
N GLN A 118 27.76 -11.09 -30.05
CA GLN A 118 26.45 -11.73 -29.94
C GLN A 118 25.31 -10.72 -29.74
N SER A 119 25.57 -9.61 -29.07
CA SER A 119 24.61 -8.52 -28.92
C SER A 119 24.40 -7.73 -30.20
N GLN A 120 25.43 -7.56 -31.04
CA GLN A 120 25.32 -6.94 -32.33
C GLN A 120 24.56 -7.84 -33.36
N ILE A 121 24.78 -9.14 -33.33
CA ILE A 121 24.05 -10.11 -34.15
C ILE A 121 22.58 -10.20 -33.75
N ALA A 122 22.27 -10.09 -32.45
CA ALA A 122 20.89 -10.08 -31.94
C ALA A 122 20.17 -8.72 -32.08
N GLY A 123 20.81 -7.69 -32.66
CA GLY A 123 20.24 -6.35 -32.76
C GLY A 123 19.98 -5.65 -31.44
N ARG A 124 20.60 -6.13 -30.36
CA ARG A 124 20.44 -5.55 -29.01
C ARG A 124 21.73 -4.85 -28.59
N SER A 125 21.68 -3.53 -28.41
CA SER A 125 22.83 -2.77 -27.92
C SER A 125 23.15 -3.11 -26.48
N TYR A 126 24.41 -3.00 -26.10
CA TYR A 126 24.88 -3.09 -24.72
C TYR A 126 24.11 -2.10 -23.82
N GLY A 127 23.61 -2.55 -22.65
CA GLY A 127 22.79 -1.71 -21.76
C GLY A 127 21.32 -1.56 -22.15
N ALA A 128 20.83 -2.27 -23.17
CA ALA A 128 19.43 -2.20 -23.60
C ALA A 128 18.45 -2.60 -22.48
N GLY A 129 18.81 -3.60 -21.66
CA GLY A 129 18.00 -4.02 -20.51
C GLY A 129 17.93 -2.93 -19.44
N THR A 130 19.06 -2.29 -19.12
CA THR A 130 19.11 -1.18 -18.16
C THR A 130 18.29 0.02 -18.64
N ASN A 131 18.35 0.36 -19.92
CA ASN A 131 17.54 1.45 -20.49
C ASN A 131 16.05 1.10 -20.49
N THR A 132 15.70 -0.15 -20.80
CA THR A 132 14.33 -0.65 -20.74
C THR A 132 13.83 -0.63 -19.29
N ALA A 133 14.64 -1.07 -18.32
CA ALA A 133 14.29 -1.02 -16.90
C ALA A 133 14.04 0.42 -16.42
N LYS A 134 14.89 1.38 -16.79
CA LYS A 134 14.69 2.80 -16.48
C LYS A 134 13.40 3.36 -17.08
N TYR A 135 13.11 3.02 -18.32
CA TYR A 135 11.87 3.45 -18.97
C TYR A 135 10.63 2.87 -18.28
N LEU A 136 10.64 1.56 -17.99
CA LEU A 136 9.55 0.90 -17.29
C LEU A 136 9.38 1.44 -15.86
N LEU A 137 10.48 1.76 -15.17
CA LEU A 137 10.43 2.37 -13.85
C LEU A 137 9.79 3.77 -13.90
N ALA A 138 10.14 4.59 -14.88
CA ALA A 138 9.53 5.90 -15.07
C ALA A 138 8.02 5.82 -15.35
N LEU A 139 7.60 4.82 -16.14
CA LEU A 139 6.17 4.55 -16.38
C LEU A 139 5.48 4.08 -15.10
N TYR A 140 6.11 3.20 -14.35
CA TYR A 140 5.62 2.71 -13.06
C TYR A 140 5.40 3.87 -12.08
N ASP A 141 6.40 4.75 -11.90
CA ASP A 141 6.32 5.89 -10.99
C ASP A 141 5.19 6.85 -11.39
N LYS A 142 5.05 7.11 -12.69
CA LYS A 142 3.95 7.94 -13.20
C LYS A 142 2.60 7.33 -12.91
N ARG A 143 2.41 6.04 -13.22
CA ARG A 143 1.14 5.33 -12.99
C ARG A 143 0.82 5.20 -11.50
N LEU A 144 1.83 4.92 -10.67
CA LEU A 144 1.69 4.87 -9.23
C LEU A 144 1.20 6.22 -8.66
N ALA A 145 1.78 7.32 -9.10
CA ALA A 145 1.35 8.66 -8.69
C ALA A 145 -0.10 8.98 -9.11
N GLU A 146 -0.50 8.59 -10.33
CA GLU A 146 -1.87 8.77 -10.82
C GLU A 146 -2.88 7.97 -10.00
N GLU A 147 -2.62 6.68 -9.73
CA GLU A 147 -3.54 5.83 -8.96
C GLU A 147 -3.56 6.23 -7.48
N SER A 148 -2.41 6.57 -6.89
CA SER A 148 -2.35 7.11 -5.52
C SER A 148 -3.20 8.36 -5.37
N ARG A 149 -3.14 9.28 -6.33
CA ARG A 149 -3.98 10.49 -6.33
C ARG A 149 -5.47 10.15 -6.41
N LYS A 150 -5.87 9.24 -7.30
CA LYS A 150 -7.27 8.80 -7.41
C LYS A 150 -7.78 8.15 -6.10
N LEU A 151 -6.94 7.34 -5.45
CA LEU A 151 -7.30 6.73 -4.16
C LEU A 151 -7.44 7.77 -3.06
N THR A 152 -6.55 8.76 -3.01
CA THR A 152 -6.63 9.89 -2.07
C THR A 152 -7.88 10.72 -2.30
N ASP A 153 -8.24 10.99 -3.56
CA ASP A 153 -9.45 11.74 -3.90
C ASP A 153 -10.74 10.97 -3.54
N ARG A 154 -10.72 9.64 -3.64
CA ARG A 154 -11.85 8.78 -3.22
C ARG A 154 -12.01 8.71 -1.70
N ASN A 155 -10.89 8.74 -0.97
CA ASN A 155 -10.83 8.62 0.48
C ASN A 155 -10.19 9.87 1.10
N PRO A 156 -10.83 11.04 1.00
CA PRO A 156 -10.25 12.27 1.51
C PRO A 156 -10.12 12.19 3.04
N THR A 157 -8.91 12.29 3.53
CA THR A 157 -8.64 12.38 4.97
C THR A 157 -9.11 13.76 5.44
N ARG A 158 -10.21 13.80 6.18
CA ARG A 158 -10.72 15.05 6.75
C ARG A 158 -9.87 15.42 7.97
N ILE A 159 -8.90 16.30 7.78
CA ILE A 159 -8.15 16.89 8.89
C ILE A 159 -9.01 18.04 9.45
N HIS A 160 -9.56 17.84 10.63
CA HIS A 160 -10.27 18.91 11.33
C HIS A 160 -9.25 19.76 12.11
N PHE A 161 -8.89 20.90 11.53
CA PHE A 161 -8.18 21.93 12.29
C PHE A 161 -9.14 22.61 13.25
N THR A 162 -8.87 22.53 14.55
CA THR A 162 -9.49 23.43 15.54
C THR A 162 -8.77 24.75 15.52
N ARG A 163 -9.51 25.82 15.28
CA ARG A 163 -9.09 27.17 15.69
C ARG A 163 -9.19 27.32 17.18
#